data_a06e9529ff436e0124ba6a805a7b9c8a
#
_entry.id   a06e9529ff436e0124ba6a805a7b9c8a
#
_cell.length_a   1.000
_cell.length_b   1.000
_cell.length_c   1.000
_cell.angle_alpha   90.00
_cell.angle_beta   90.00
_cell.angle_gamma   90.00
#
_symmetry.space_group_name_H-M   'P 1'
#
loop_
_entity.id
_entity.type
_entity.pdbx_description
1 polymer ?
#
loop_
_entity_poly.entity_id
_entity_poly.type
_entity_poly.pdbx_seq_one_letter_code
_entity_poly.pdbx_strand_id
1 'polypeptide(L)'
;MITGYDHILFLIGVIFFLTRFSDIVKFVTAFTIGHSITLIIATLFKITANYYLIDAVIAFSVIYKGFENLDGFKKWLSINPPNLVLMVFLFGLIHGFGLSTRLQQISLGGNNLIYSILSFNVGVELGQIAALTIVFPFLLLMRGKFFEKISKLTNFIERNSEKENQARETFSSTGKLNITL
;
A
#
# COMPACT_ATOMS: atom_id res chain seq x y z
N MET A 1 -8.72 -4.55 20.09
CA MET A 1 -8.78 -4.06 18.70
C MET A 1 -9.13 -5.22 17.80
N ILE A 2 -10.41 -5.34 17.44
CA ILE A 2 -10.99 -6.53 16.76
C ILE A 2 -11.03 -6.34 15.24
N THR A 3 -10.47 -5.28 14.74
CA THR A 3 -10.77 -4.81 13.38
C THR A 3 -9.48 -4.82 12.57
N GLY A 4 -9.42 -5.71 11.58
CA GLY A 4 -8.32 -5.82 10.63
C GLY A 4 -8.12 -4.59 9.73
N TYR A 5 -8.24 -3.38 10.28
CA TYR A 5 -7.98 -2.14 9.55
C TYR A 5 -6.58 -2.10 8.96
N ASP A 6 -5.61 -2.67 9.69
CA ASP A 6 -4.22 -2.71 9.25
C ASP A 6 -4.06 -3.48 7.95
N HIS A 7 -4.76 -4.61 7.80
CA HIS A 7 -4.79 -5.40 6.57
C HIS A 7 -5.43 -4.63 5.41
N ILE A 8 -6.55 -3.96 5.68
CA ILE A 8 -7.26 -3.16 4.68
C ILE A 8 -6.40 -1.97 4.24
N LEU A 9 -5.79 -1.24 5.18
CA LEU A 9 -4.92 -0.11 4.88
C LEU A 9 -3.69 -0.54 4.08
N PHE A 10 -3.05 -1.64 4.46
CA PHE A 10 -1.94 -2.20 3.71
C PHE A 10 -2.35 -2.59 2.28
N LEU A 11 -3.47 -3.30 2.14
CA LEU A 11 -4.00 -3.70 0.84
C LEU A 11 -4.38 -2.49 -0.03
N ILE A 12 -5.05 -1.48 0.54
CA ILE A 12 -5.34 -0.22 -0.16
C ILE A 12 -4.04 0.42 -0.64
N GLY A 13 -3.00 0.48 0.20
CA GLY A 13 -1.69 1.00 -0.17
C GLY A 13 -1.04 0.25 -1.33
N VAL A 14 -1.14 -1.10 -1.33
CA VAL A 14 -0.65 -1.94 -2.42
C VAL A 14 -1.43 -1.69 -3.71
N ILE A 15 -2.76 -1.62 -3.63
CA ILE A 15 -3.67 -1.56 -4.78
C ILE A 15 -3.73 -0.17 -5.39
N PHE A 16 -3.47 0.87 -4.60
CA PHE A 16 -3.63 2.26 -5.04
C PHE A 16 -2.94 2.58 -6.37
N PHE A 17 -1.80 1.95 -6.65
CA PHE A 17 -1.05 2.13 -7.90
C PHE A 17 -1.24 1.01 -8.93
N LEU A 18 -2.00 -0.05 -8.60
CA LEU A 18 -2.30 -1.12 -9.54
C LEU A 18 -3.45 -0.70 -10.46
N THR A 19 -3.28 -1.01 -11.75
CA THR A 19 -4.28 -0.69 -12.79
C THR A 19 -5.03 -1.90 -13.29
N ARG A 20 -4.48 -3.11 -13.06
CA ARG A 20 -5.06 -4.36 -13.55
C ARG A 20 -5.61 -5.18 -12.40
N PHE A 21 -6.85 -5.63 -12.52
CA PHE A 21 -7.48 -6.48 -11.51
C PHE A 21 -6.73 -7.81 -11.30
N SER A 22 -6.14 -8.37 -12.37
CA SER A 22 -5.31 -9.58 -12.26
C SER A 22 -4.10 -9.42 -11.33
N ASP A 23 -3.48 -8.22 -11.31
CA ASP A 23 -2.36 -7.96 -10.43
C ASP A 23 -2.84 -7.86 -8.98
N ILE A 24 -4.03 -7.30 -8.74
CA ILE A 24 -4.63 -7.25 -7.41
C ILE A 24 -4.83 -8.66 -6.86
N VAL A 25 -5.46 -9.54 -7.63
CA VAL A 25 -5.65 -10.95 -7.22
C VAL A 25 -4.32 -11.61 -6.90
N LYS A 26 -3.31 -11.45 -7.76
CA LYS A 26 -1.96 -11.98 -7.55
C LYS A 26 -1.33 -11.53 -6.23
N PHE A 27 -1.43 -10.24 -5.90
CA PHE A 27 -0.86 -9.71 -4.66
C PHE A 27 -1.66 -10.14 -3.44
N VAL A 28 -3.00 -10.15 -3.51
CA VAL A 28 -3.86 -10.67 -2.43
C VAL A 28 -3.54 -12.12 -2.16
N THR A 29 -3.44 -12.96 -3.20
CA THR A 29 -3.10 -14.38 -3.05
C THR A 29 -1.70 -14.57 -2.47
N ALA A 30 -0.69 -13.80 -2.92
CA ALA A 30 0.65 -13.87 -2.35
C ALA A 30 0.66 -13.51 -0.85
N PHE A 31 -0.07 -12.47 -0.46
CA PHE A 31 -0.25 -12.09 0.93
C PHE A 31 -0.94 -13.19 1.74
N THR A 32 -2.06 -13.72 1.23
CA THR A 32 -2.84 -14.76 1.91
C THR A 32 -2.06 -16.06 2.07
N ILE A 33 -1.26 -16.46 1.08
CA ILE A 33 -0.39 -17.63 1.19
C ILE A 33 0.63 -17.43 2.32
N GLY A 34 1.35 -16.30 2.33
CA GLY A 34 2.31 -15.99 3.40
C GLY A 34 1.63 -15.98 4.77
N HIS A 35 0.49 -15.32 4.88
CA HIS A 35 -0.31 -15.24 6.09
C HIS A 35 -0.76 -16.62 6.58
N SER A 36 -1.28 -17.46 5.69
CA SER A 36 -1.76 -18.81 6.01
C SER A 36 -0.64 -19.72 6.49
N ILE A 37 0.52 -19.68 5.86
CA ILE A 37 1.70 -20.48 6.27
C ILE A 37 2.05 -20.17 7.72
N THR A 38 2.21 -18.91 8.05
CA THR A 38 2.61 -18.52 9.40
C THR A 38 1.49 -18.75 10.41
N LEU A 39 0.25 -18.49 10.04
CA LEU A 39 -0.90 -18.72 10.91
C LEU A 39 -0.99 -20.20 11.29
N ILE A 40 -0.87 -21.12 10.32
CA ILE A 40 -0.92 -22.57 10.57
C ILE A 40 0.26 -23.00 11.43
N ILE A 41 1.49 -22.66 11.05
CA ILE A 41 2.70 -23.06 11.76
C ILE A 41 2.67 -22.52 13.19
N ALA A 42 2.46 -21.22 13.37
CA ALA A 42 2.48 -20.61 14.69
C ALA A 42 1.36 -21.11 15.61
N THR A 43 0.17 -21.41 15.06
CA THR A 43 -0.92 -21.97 15.87
C THR A 43 -0.67 -23.43 16.24
N LEU A 44 -0.18 -24.27 15.32
CA LEU A 44 0.09 -25.68 15.59
C LEU A 44 1.24 -25.87 16.60
N PHE A 45 2.30 -25.12 16.46
CA PHE A 45 3.46 -25.17 17.35
C PHE A 45 3.32 -24.29 18.59
N LYS A 46 2.16 -23.65 18.78
CA LYS A 46 1.89 -22.71 19.89
C LYS A 46 2.94 -21.63 20.04
N ILE A 47 3.49 -21.15 18.90
CA ILE A 47 4.46 -20.08 18.87
C ILE A 47 3.71 -18.77 19.11
N THR A 48 4.01 -18.11 20.23
CA THR A 48 3.48 -16.79 20.53
C THR A 48 4.59 -15.75 20.34
N ALA A 49 4.25 -14.62 19.75
CA ALA A 49 5.18 -13.51 19.60
C ALA A 49 4.67 -12.28 20.38
N ASN A 50 5.57 -11.36 20.68
CA ASN A 50 5.19 -10.13 21.35
C ASN A 50 4.24 -9.33 20.47
N TYR A 51 3.01 -9.16 20.94
CA TYR A 51 1.92 -8.49 20.26
C TYR A 51 2.29 -7.06 19.80
N TYR A 52 2.92 -6.28 20.68
CA TYR A 52 3.31 -4.90 20.35
C TYR A 52 4.36 -4.84 19.26
N LEU A 53 5.29 -5.79 19.26
CA LEU A 53 6.32 -5.87 18.23
C LEU A 53 5.71 -6.20 16.86
N ILE A 54 4.76 -7.13 16.82
CA ILE A 54 4.08 -7.50 15.57
C ILE A 54 3.26 -6.32 15.05
N ASP A 55 2.48 -5.65 15.90
CA ASP A 55 1.70 -4.47 15.50
C ASP A 55 2.62 -3.35 14.98
N ALA A 56 3.78 -3.15 15.60
CA ALA A 56 4.78 -2.17 15.12
C ALA A 56 5.31 -2.52 13.73
N VAL A 57 5.60 -3.82 13.45
CA VAL A 57 6.07 -4.25 12.13
C VAL A 57 4.95 -4.18 11.09
N ILE A 58 3.70 -4.46 11.49
CA ILE A 58 2.53 -4.28 10.62
C ILE A 58 2.37 -2.79 10.24
N ALA A 59 2.45 -1.89 11.22
CA ALA A 59 2.41 -0.45 10.95
C ALA A 59 3.57 -0.01 10.04
N PHE A 60 4.78 -0.55 10.26
CA PHE A 60 5.93 -0.30 9.40
C PHE A 60 5.70 -0.76 7.96
N SER A 61 5.02 -1.89 7.73
CA SER A 61 4.71 -2.38 6.39
C SER A 61 3.84 -1.39 5.59
N VAL A 62 2.92 -0.69 6.26
CA VAL A 62 2.09 0.37 5.66
C VAL A 62 2.96 1.58 5.29
N ILE A 63 3.85 2.00 6.20
CA ILE A 63 4.79 3.11 5.95
C ILE A 63 5.73 2.77 4.80
N TYR A 64 6.29 1.57 4.79
CA TYR A 64 7.15 1.06 3.72
C TYR A 64 6.44 1.14 2.36
N LYS A 65 5.18 0.68 2.29
CA LYS A 65 4.39 0.75 1.06
C LYS A 65 4.07 2.18 0.64
N GLY A 66 3.77 3.05 1.58
CA GLY A 66 3.62 4.49 1.32
C GLY A 66 4.88 5.12 0.74
N PHE A 67 6.05 4.80 1.30
CA PHE A 67 7.35 5.26 0.81
C PHE A 67 7.66 4.77 -0.61
N GLU A 68 7.40 3.49 -0.89
CA GLU A 68 7.54 2.91 -2.24
C GLU A 68 6.62 3.61 -3.25
N ASN A 69 5.37 3.85 -2.86
CA ASN A 69 4.37 4.50 -3.70
C ASN A 69 4.73 5.95 -4.08
N LEU A 70 5.54 6.63 -3.26
CA LEU A 70 6.08 7.97 -3.54
C LEU A 70 7.38 7.95 -4.36
N ASP A 71 7.78 6.79 -4.89
CA ASP A 71 9.08 6.57 -5.53
C ASP A 71 10.28 6.87 -4.62
N GLY A 72 10.09 6.72 -3.30
CA GLY A 72 11.10 7.06 -2.31
C GLY A 72 12.42 6.31 -2.50
N PHE A 73 12.37 5.04 -2.90
CA PHE A 73 13.57 4.25 -3.19
C PHE A 73 14.43 4.84 -4.31
N LYS A 74 13.81 5.31 -5.39
CA LYS A 74 14.53 5.93 -6.51
C LYS A 74 14.96 7.35 -6.18
N LYS A 75 14.08 8.16 -5.58
CA LYS A 75 14.33 9.58 -5.35
C LYS A 75 15.33 9.85 -4.23
N TRP A 76 15.27 9.05 -3.15
CA TRP A 76 16.04 9.33 -1.93
C TRP A 76 17.20 8.36 -1.73
N LEU A 77 17.06 7.12 -2.15
CA LEU A 77 18.07 6.08 -1.96
C LEU A 77 18.80 5.72 -3.27
N SER A 78 18.32 6.19 -4.43
CA SER A 78 18.87 5.87 -5.76
C SER A 78 18.98 4.36 -6.04
N ILE A 79 18.11 3.56 -5.45
CA ILE A 79 18.04 2.11 -5.62
C ILE A 79 16.72 1.69 -6.26
N ASN A 80 16.72 0.55 -6.96
CA ASN A 80 15.48 -0.01 -7.47
C ASN A 80 14.66 -0.61 -6.32
N PRO A 81 13.32 -0.41 -6.31
CA PRO A 81 12.46 -1.02 -5.30
C PRO A 81 12.54 -2.55 -5.40
N PRO A 82 12.45 -3.26 -4.26
CA PRO A 82 12.39 -4.72 -4.22
C PRO A 82 11.19 -5.27 -4.99
N ASN A 83 11.24 -6.58 -5.32
CA ASN A 83 10.11 -7.24 -5.96
C ASN A 83 8.86 -7.15 -5.09
N LEU A 84 7.82 -6.49 -5.62
CA LEU A 84 6.58 -6.21 -4.88
C LEU A 84 5.89 -7.49 -4.40
N VAL A 85 5.86 -8.56 -5.22
CA VAL A 85 5.23 -9.85 -4.86
C VAL A 85 5.94 -10.46 -3.65
N LEU A 86 7.28 -10.46 -3.67
CA LEU A 86 8.07 -10.99 -2.58
C LEU A 86 7.85 -10.20 -1.29
N MET A 87 7.82 -8.87 -1.38
CA MET A 87 7.58 -8.01 -0.21
C MET A 87 6.18 -8.21 0.38
N VAL A 88 5.17 -8.31 -0.46
CA VAL A 88 3.79 -8.58 -0.03
C VAL A 88 3.67 -9.95 0.62
N PHE A 89 4.35 -10.97 0.09
CA PHE A 89 4.41 -12.29 0.69
C PHE A 89 5.09 -12.27 2.07
N LEU A 90 6.24 -11.59 2.20
CA LEU A 90 6.95 -11.44 3.48
C LEU A 90 6.11 -10.71 4.54
N PHE A 91 5.41 -9.65 4.13
CA PHE A 91 4.48 -8.97 5.02
C PHE A 91 3.30 -9.87 5.41
N GLY A 92 2.80 -10.70 4.48
CA GLY A 92 1.82 -11.73 4.78
C GLY A 92 2.29 -12.67 5.90
N LEU A 93 3.54 -13.18 5.82
CA LEU A 93 4.13 -14.02 6.86
C LEU A 93 4.08 -13.33 8.24
N ILE A 94 4.45 -12.06 8.31
CA ILE A 94 4.47 -11.31 9.58
C ILE A 94 3.05 -11.09 10.11
N HIS A 95 2.11 -10.73 9.24
CA HIS A 95 0.71 -10.54 9.62
C HIS A 95 0.07 -11.83 10.16
N GLY A 96 0.48 -13.00 9.64
CA GLY A 96 0.05 -14.30 10.12
C GLY A 96 0.42 -14.57 11.58
N PHE A 97 1.58 -14.10 12.04
CA PHE A 97 1.96 -14.20 13.46
C PHE A 97 1.02 -13.38 14.37
N GLY A 98 0.64 -12.19 13.95
CA GLY A 98 -0.28 -11.33 14.71
C GLY A 98 -1.62 -12.01 14.94
N LEU A 99 -2.19 -12.58 13.88
CA LEU A 99 -3.47 -13.27 13.98
C LEU A 99 -3.38 -14.61 14.74
N SER A 100 -2.31 -15.38 14.54
CA SER A 100 -2.06 -16.62 15.28
C SER A 100 -2.03 -16.40 16.79
N THR A 101 -1.30 -15.39 17.25
CA THR A 101 -1.22 -15.06 18.67
C THR A 101 -2.60 -14.71 19.25
N ARG A 102 -3.45 -14.03 18.50
CA ARG A 102 -4.83 -13.72 18.91
C ARG A 102 -5.74 -14.92 18.89
N LEU A 103 -5.66 -15.78 17.86
CA LEU A 103 -6.46 -17.00 17.77
C LEU A 103 -6.15 -17.98 18.90
N GLN A 104 -4.90 -18.07 19.32
CA GLN A 104 -4.49 -18.90 20.46
C GLN A 104 -5.12 -18.44 21.79
N GLN A 105 -5.41 -17.15 21.93
CA GLN A 105 -6.09 -16.59 23.12
C GLN A 105 -7.59 -16.93 23.16
N ILE A 106 -8.22 -17.16 22.01
CA ILE A 106 -9.67 -17.41 21.90
C ILE A 106 -10.03 -18.88 22.13
N SER A 107 -9.08 -19.74 22.57
CA SER A 107 -9.34 -21.16 22.85
C SER A 107 -10.16 -21.85 21.75
N LEU A 108 -9.66 -21.85 20.53
CA LEU A 108 -10.20 -22.71 19.46
C LEU A 108 -9.89 -24.18 19.82
N GLY A 109 -10.49 -24.66 20.94
CA GLY A 109 -10.28 -26.01 21.43
C GLY A 109 -11.13 -27.02 20.64
N GLY A 110 -10.47 -28.04 20.12
CA GLY A 110 -11.17 -29.18 19.54
C GLY A 110 -10.31 -29.89 18.48
N ASN A 111 -10.73 -31.10 18.16
CA ASN A 111 -10.09 -32.02 17.20
C ASN A 111 -10.04 -31.44 15.74
N ASN A 112 -10.66 -30.28 15.49
CA ASN A 112 -10.85 -29.71 14.16
C ASN A 112 -10.09 -28.37 13.97
N LEU A 113 -9.05 -28.09 14.78
CA LEU A 113 -8.31 -26.83 14.73
C LEU A 113 -7.79 -26.50 13.32
N ILE A 114 -7.23 -27.48 12.61
CA ILE A 114 -6.67 -27.28 11.25
C ILE A 114 -7.80 -26.88 10.28
N TYR A 115 -8.95 -27.57 10.32
CA TYR A 115 -10.08 -27.23 9.45
C TYR A 115 -10.63 -25.83 9.74
N SER A 116 -10.68 -25.45 11.00
CA SER A 116 -11.12 -24.11 11.41
C SER A 116 -10.18 -23.03 10.90
N ILE A 117 -8.86 -23.24 10.99
CA ILE A 117 -7.84 -22.32 10.47
C ILE A 117 -7.94 -22.20 8.94
N LEU A 118 -8.06 -23.33 8.23
CA LEU A 118 -8.17 -23.33 6.78
C LEU A 118 -9.46 -22.64 6.32
N SER A 119 -10.59 -22.94 6.93
CA SER A 119 -11.87 -22.29 6.62
C SER A 119 -11.84 -20.80 6.89
N PHE A 120 -11.20 -20.39 8.00
CA PHE A 120 -10.99 -18.98 8.31
C PHE A 120 -10.15 -18.27 7.24
N ASN A 121 -9.04 -18.86 6.80
CA ASN A 121 -8.16 -18.29 5.76
C ASN A 121 -8.89 -18.14 4.43
N VAL A 122 -9.65 -19.17 4.00
CA VAL A 122 -10.48 -19.10 2.80
C VAL A 122 -11.51 -17.97 2.94
N GLY A 123 -12.15 -17.85 4.10
CA GLY A 123 -13.09 -16.76 4.38
C GLY A 123 -12.45 -15.39 4.31
N VAL A 124 -11.24 -15.24 4.84
CA VAL A 124 -10.46 -13.99 4.78
C VAL A 124 -10.13 -13.63 3.33
N GLU A 125 -9.65 -14.59 2.53
CA GLU A 125 -9.32 -14.36 1.11
C GLU A 125 -10.55 -13.95 0.30
N LEU A 126 -11.64 -14.67 0.44
CA LEU A 126 -12.90 -14.33 -0.22
C LEU A 126 -13.42 -12.95 0.21
N GLY A 127 -13.35 -12.65 1.50
CA GLY A 127 -13.72 -11.34 2.05
C GLY A 127 -12.86 -10.21 1.51
N GLN A 128 -11.55 -10.43 1.39
CA GLN A 128 -10.63 -9.47 0.80
C GLN A 128 -10.92 -9.23 -0.69
N ILE A 129 -11.11 -10.29 -1.47
CA ILE A 129 -11.46 -10.17 -2.90
C ILE A 129 -12.78 -9.43 -3.07
N ALA A 130 -13.81 -9.76 -2.27
CA ALA A 130 -15.09 -9.07 -2.31
C ALA A 130 -14.97 -7.60 -1.94
N ALA A 131 -14.28 -7.27 -0.85
CA ALA A 131 -14.04 -5.89 -0.44
C ALA A 131 -13.28 -5.10 -1.52
N LEU A 132 -12.26 -5.71 -2.13
CA LEU A 132 -11.47 -5.08 -3.19
C LEU A 132 -12.24 -4.89 -4.48
N THR A 133 -13.16 -5.80 -4.81
CA THR A 133 -14.06 -5.65 -5.97
C THR A 133 -14.92 -4.40 -5.84
N ILE A 134 -15.28 -4.01 -4.61
CA ILE A 134 -16.03 -2.77 -4.33
C ILE A 134 -15.12 -1.56 -4.28
N VAL A 135 -13.99 -1.67 -3.57
CA VAL A 135 -13.07 -0.56 -3.33
C VAL A 135 -12.30 -0.17 -4.60
N PHE A 136 -11.92 -1.14 -5.43
CA PHE A 136 -11.10 -0.89 -6.62
C PHE A 136 -11.72 0.08 -7.63
N PRO A 137 -13.00 -0.06 -8.06
CA PRO A 137 -13.63 0.92 -8.95
C PRO A 137 -13.68 2.32 -8.32
N PHE A 138 -13.94 2.40 -7.00
CA PHE A 138 -13.93 3.66 -6.28
C PHE A 138 -12.54 4.32 -6.28
N LEU A 139 -11.48 3.54 -6.07
CA LEU A 139 -10.10 4.02 -6.15
C LEU A 139 -9.74 4.50 -7.56
N LEU A 140 -10.18 3.79 -8.61
CA LEU A 140 -9.97 4.23 -9.99
C LEU A 140 -10.64 5.58 -10.29
N LEU A 141 -11.87 5.77 -9.80
CA LEU A 141 -12.60 7.04 -9.95
C LEU A 141 -11.91 8.19 -9.18
N MET A 142 -11.50 7.94 -7.96
CA MET A 142 -10.75 8.92 -7.16
C MET A 142 -9.41 9.27 -7.79
N ARG A 143 -8.70 8.26 -8.30
CA ARG A 143 -7.43 8.43 -8.98
C ARG A 143 -7.57 9.27 -10.24
N GLY A 144 -8.59 9.03 -11.06
CA GLY A 144 -8.88 9.83 -12.26
C GLY A 144 -9.08 11.31 -11.92
N LYS A 145 -9.93 11.62 -10.94
CA LYS A 145 -10.15 12.99 -10.46
C LYS A 145 -8.90 13.62 -9.84
N PHE A 146 -8.12 12.84 -9.11
CA PHE A 146 -6.90 13.31 -8.48
C PHE A 146 -5.82 13.68 -9.53
N PHE A 147 -5.59 12.83 -10.53
CA PHE A 147 -4.65 13.13 -11.61
C PHE A 147 -5.10 14.29 -12.48
N GLU A 148 -6.39 14.42 -12.77
CA GLU A 148 -6.95 15.56 -13.48
C GLU A 148 -6.71 16.88 -12.71
N LYS A 149 -6.91 16.86 -11.39
CA LYS A 149 -6.66 18.03 -10.54
C LYS A 149 -5.17 18.41 -10.50
N ILE A 150 -4.29 17.41 -10.38
CA ILE A 150 -2.83 17.64 -10.42
C ILE A 150 -2.41 18.21 -11.78
N SER A 151 -2.85 17.62 -12.89
CA SER A 151 -2.55 18.10 -14.23
C SER A 151 -2.98 19.55 -14.44
N LYS A 152 -4.18 19.91 -13.98
CA LYS A 152 -4.66 21.31 -14.03
C LYS A 152 -3.77 22.25 -13.22
N LEU A 153 -3.32 21.82 -12.04
CA LEU A 153 -2.42 22.60 -11.18
C LEU A 153 -1.04 22.77 -11.81
N THR A 154 -0.47 21.71 -12.37
CA THR A 154 0.82 21.75 -13.07
C THR A 154 0.76 22.69 -14.26
N ASN A 155 -0.25 22.58 -15.11
CA ASN A 155 -0.45 23.44 -16.26
C ASN A 155 -0.71 24.92 -15.86
N PHE A 156 -1.28 25.16 -14.69
CA PHE A 156 -1.45 26.51 -14.15
C PHE A 156 -0.10 27.10 -13.71
N ILE A 157 0.73 26.31 -13.02
CA ILE A 157 2.06 26.71 -12.55
C ILE A 157 2.97 27.00 -13.75
N GLU A 158 3.00 26.11 -14.75
CA GLU A 158 3.80 26.27 -15.97
C GLU A 158 3.41 27.56 -16.71
N ARG A 159 2.13 27.80 -16.92
CA ARG A 159 1.64 29.05 -17.57
C ARG A 159 2.01 30.30 -16.80
N ASN A 160 2.00 30.26 -15.48
CA ASN A 160 2.40 31.43 -14.68
C ASN A 160 3.92 31.64 -14.72
N SER A 161 4.71 30.59 -14.73
CA SER A 161 6.17 30.65 -14.88
C SER A 161 6.55 31.19 -16.26
N GLU A 162 5.88 30.78 -17.34
CA GLU A 162 6.11 31.32 -18.69
C GLU A 162 5.79 32.82 -18.76
N LYS A 163 4.66 33.27 -18.18
CA LYS A 163 4.28 34.68 -18.11
C LYS A 163 5.31 35.51 -17.35
N GLU A 164 5.81 34.99 -16.24
CA GLU A 164 6.85 35.67 -15.45
C GLU A 164 8.16 35.78 -16.23
N ASN A 165 8.58 34.72 -16.94
CA ASN A 165 9.76 34.73 -17.78
C ASN A 165 9.61 35.72 -18.95
N GLN A 166 8.46 35.74 -19.63
CA GLN A 166 8.18 36.73 -20.69
C GLN A 166 8.19 38.17 -20.16
N ALA A 167 7.63 38.41 -18.97
CA ALA A 167 7.67 39.72 -18.35
C ALA A 167 9.12 40.18 -18.02
N ARG A 168 9.94 39.23 -17.53
CA ARG A 168 11.37 39.51 -17.28
C ARG A 168 12.16 39.81 -18.57
N GLU A 169 11.92 39.07 -19.64
CA GLU A 169 12.54 39.29 -20.94
C GLU A 169 12.13 40.66 -21.54
N THR A 170 10.85 40.99 -21.46
CA THR A 170 10.33 42.28 -21.92
C THR A 170 10.93 43.44 -21.14
N PHE A 171 11.02 43.30 -19.81
CA PHE A 171 11.67 44.31 -18.96
C PHE A 171 13.17 44.46 -19.27
N SER A 172 13.88 43.35 -19.49
CA SER A 172 15.30 43.35 -19.87
C SER A 172 15.53 43.98 -21.23
N SER A 173 14.68 43.75 -22.20
CA SER A 173 14.77 44.33 -23.54
C SER A 173 14.47 45.85 -23.55
N THR A 174 13.44 46.25 -22.81
CA THR A 174 13.04 47.69 -22.73
C THR A 174 14.06 48.51 -21.91
N GLY A 175 14.64 47.90 -20.84
CA GLY A 175 15.71 48.55 -20.06
C GLY A 175 17.01 48.75 -20.80
N LYS A 176 17.32 47.97 -21.84
CA LYS A 176 18.50 48.14 -22.70
C LYS A 176 18.33 49.28 -23.72
N LEU A 177 17.11 49.64 -24.08
CA LEU A 177 16.85 50.73 -25.01
C LEU A 177 17.03 52.14 -24.39
N ASN A 178 16.96 52.27 -23.06
CA ASN A 178 17.07 53.54 -22.36
C ASN A 178 18.51 53.94 -21.90
N ILE A 179 19.54 53.16 -22.24
CA ILE A 179 20.92 53.43 -21.84
C ILE A 179 21.80 53.90 -23.03
N THR A 180 21.21 54.10 -24.20
CA THR A 180 21.93 54.58 -25.39
C THR A 180 21.39 55.96 -25.83
N LEU A 181 21.47 56.96 -24.95
CA LEU A 181 21.38 58.41 -25.28
C LEU A 181 22.44 59.15 -24.51
#